data_fa7bd14d5a4eeb4cec8a212a988c221b
#
_entry.id   fa7bd14d5a4eeb4cec8a212a988c221b
#
_cell.length_a   1.000
_cell.length_b   1.000
_cell.length_c   1.000
_cell.angle_alpha   90.00
_cell.angle_beta   90.00
_cell.angle_gamma   90.00
#
_symmetry.space_group_name_H-M   'P 1'
#
loop_
_entity.id
_entity.type
_entity.pdbx_description
1 polymer ?
#
loop_
_entity_poly.entity_id
_entity_poly.type
_entity_poly.pdbx_seq_one_letter_code
_entity_poly.pdbx_strand_id
1 'polypeptide(L)'
;MGWLLALGAAVGFSSAQAAEDTEDPCQQGSAMAAFMCQGPVWKAAEQELQGTYDRVMASLKQYDPTFATELRDAQRLWVKLREQDCSLYARNRVQGSPWTGFWESECQAQQARERTEWLKSFEG
;
A
#
# COMPACT_ATOMS: atom_id res chain seq x y z
N MET A 1 -46.82 53.45 5.15
CA MET A 1 -45.41 53.18 5.20
C MET A 1 -45.21 51.68 5.54
N GLY A 2 -45.03 50.91 4.51
CA GLY A 2 -44.82 49.51 4.68
C GLY A 2 -43.34 49.20 4.87
N TRP A 3 -43.00 48.54 5.91
CA TRP A 3 -41.69 47.99 6.13
C TRP A 3 -41.71 46.51 5.75
N LEU A 4 -41.14 46.25 4.62
CA LEU A 4 -40.89 44.87 4.23
C LEU A 4 -39.52 44.45 4.77
N LEU A 5 -39.53 43.72 5.85
CA LEU A 5 -38.39 42.99 6.27
C LEU A 5 -38.34 41.72 5.44
N ALA A 6 -37.47 41.73 4.45
CA ALA A 6 -37.11 40.52 3.78
C ALA A 6 -36.23 39.73 4.73
N LEU A 7 -36.83 38.77 5.39
CA LEU A 7 -36.09 37.71 6.07
C LEU A 7 -35.52 36.81 4.99
N GLY A 8 -34.28 37.08 4.63
CA GLY A 8 -33.49 36.11 3.88
C GLY A 8 -33.27 34.93 4.77
N ALA A 9 -34.03 33.88 4.55
CA ALA A 9 -33.68 32.58 5.12
C ALA A 9 -32.36 32.14 4.49
N ALA A 10 -31.29 32.28 5.22
CA ALA A 10 -30.04 31.63 4.87
C ALA A 10 -30.27 30.14 5.08
N VAL A 11 -30.58 29.44 4.00
CA VAL A 11 -30.59 28.00 4.01
C VAL A 11 -29.12 27.61 4.08
N GLY A 12 -28.66 27.35 5.27
CA GLY A 12 -27.34 26.75 5.46
C GLY A 12 -27.35 25.36 4.87
N PHE A 13 -26.75 25.21 3.73
CA PHE A 13 -26.46 23.87 3.21
C PHE A 13 -25.38 23.27 4.09
N SER A 14 -25.80 22.32 4.92
CA SER A 14 -24.89 21.53 5.70
C SER A 14 -24.10 20.66 4.73
N SER A 15 -22.80 20.88 4.66
CA SER A 15 -21.88 20.04 3.89
C SER A 15 -21.64 18.66 4.52
N ALA A 16 -22.40 18.31 5.56
CA ALA A 16 -22.26 17.04 6.27
C ALA A 16 -22.65 15.83 5.41
N GLN A 17 -23.42 16.00 4.34
CA GLN A 17 -23.82 14.90 3.46
C GLN A 17 -22.69 14.41 2.56
N ALA A 18 -21.71 15.25 2.22
CA ALA A 18 -20.57 14.83 1.41
C ALA A 18 -19.62 13.89 2.16
N ALA A 19 -19.63 13.91 3.50
CA ALA A 19 -18.80 13.04 4.33
C ALA A 19 -19.39 11.64 4.52
N GLU A 20 -20.71 11.48 4.31
CA GLU A 20 -21.40 10.18 4.44
C GLU A 20 -21.20 9.28 3.22
N ASP A 21 -20.89 9.87 2.04
CA ASP A 21 -20.68 9.12 0.80
C ASP A 21 -19.27 8.56 0.68
N THR A 22 -18.33 8.98 1.53
CA THR A 22 -16.99 8.45 1.60
C THR A 22 -16.85 7.55 2.82
N GLU A 23 -17.42 6.36 2.73
CA GLU A 23 -17.19 5.35 3.76
C GLU A 23 -15.72 4.93 3.72
N ASP A 24 -15.01 5.23 4.82
CA ASP A 24 -13.62 4.82 4.98
C ASP A 24 -13.56 3.29 5.11
N PRO A 25 -12.91 2.56 4.17
CA PRO A 25 -12.79 1.11 4.24
C PRO A 25 -12.17 0.63 5.56
N CYS A 26 -11.32 1.45 6.18
CA CYS A 26 -10.66 1.10 7.43
C CYS A 26 -11.62 1.06 8.63
N GLN A 27 -12.83 1.63 8.48
CA GLN A 27 -13.86 1.65 9.52
C GLN A 27 -14.92 0.56 9.34
N GLN A 28 -14.80 -0.25 8.29
CA GLN A 28 -15.76 -1.30 7.97
C GLN A 28 -15.21 -2.67 8.34
N GLY A 29 -16.10 -3.58 8.71
CA GLY A 29 -15.71 -4.91 9.20
C GLY A 29 -15.64 -6.01 8.15
N SER A 30 -15.91 -5.72 6.87
CA SER A 30 -15.90 -6.74 5.82
C SER A 30 -14.48 -7.03 5.32
N ALA A 31 -14.29 -8.24 4.77
CA ALA A 31 -13.02 -8.64 4.17
C ALA A 31 -12.63 -7.74 2.99
N MET A 32 -13.60 -7.35 2.16
CA MET A 32 -13.37 -6.45 1.04
C MET A 32 -12.92 -5.07 1.53
N ALA A 33 -13.57 -4.53 2.55
CA ALA A 33 -13.20 -3.26 3.13
C ALA A 33 -11.80 -3.30 3.75
N ALA A 34 -11.45 -4.37 4.44
CA ALA A 34 -10.11 -4.56 4.99
C ALA A 34 -9.05 -4.62 3.89
N PHE A 35 -9.33 -5.33 2.81
CA PHE A 35 -8.45 -5.38 1.65
C PHE A 35 -8.26 -3.99 1.02
N MET A 36 -9.34 -3.23 0.85
CA MET A 36 -9.28 -1.87 0.30
C MET A 36 -8.55 -0.91 1.22
N CYS A 37 -8.69 -1.07 2.54
CA CYS A 37 -7.95 -0.28 3.52
C CYS A 37 -6.45 -0.58 3.45
N GLN A 38 -6.07 -1.84 3.24
CA GLN A 38 -4.68 -2.27 3.13
C GLN A 38 -4.02 -1.82 1.81
N GLY A 39 -4.80 -1.60 0.76
CA GLY A 39 -4.29 -1.25 -0.57
C GLY A 39 -3.30 -0.09 -0.58
N PRO A 40 -3.64 1.09 -0.02
CA PRO A 40 -2.71 2.23 0.03
C PRO A 40 -1.44 1.94 0.84
N VAL A 41 -1.54 1.16 1.92
CA VAL A 41 -0.39 0.76 2.75
C VAL A 41 0.55 -0.12 1.93
N TRP A 42 0.01 -1.10 1.24
CA TRP A 42 0.76 -1.98 0.35
C TRP A 42 1.41 -1.18 -0.79
N LYS A 43 0.65 -0.33 -1.45
CA LYS A 43 1.15 0.53 -2.53
C LYS A 43 2.32 1.39 -2.08
N ALA A 44 2.21 2.04 -0.92
CA ALA A 44 3.28 2.86 -0.37
C ALA A 44 4.55 2.04 -0.09
N ALA A 45 4.40 0.83 0.47
CA ALA A 45 5.52 -0.06 0.71
C ALA A 45 6.22 -0.50 -0.59
N GLU A 46 5.44 -0.82 -1.63
CA GLU A 46 5.98 -1.18 -2.94
C GLU A 46 6.71 -0.01 -3.61
N GLN A 47 6.17 1.20 -3.51
CA GLN A 47 6.81 2.40 -4.07
C GLN A 47 8.13 2.71 -3.39
N GLU A 48 8.21 2.57 -2.08
CA GLU A 48 9.46 2.76 -1.33
C GLU A 48 10.49 1.68 -1.70
N LEU A 49 10.07 0.44 -1.81
CA LEU A 49 10.91 -0.67 -2.26
C LEU A 49 11.49 -0.38 -3.64
N GLN A 50 10.64 -0.03 -4.60
CA GLN A 50 11.07 0.25 -5.97
C GLN A 50 12.04 1.43 -6.03
N GLY A 51 11.74 2.51 -5.32
CA GLY A 51 12.60 3.69 -5.26
C GLY A 51 13.96 3.38 -4.67
N THR A 52 14.01 2.62 -3.60
CA THR A 52 15.26 2.19 -2.96
C THR A 52 16.07 1.28 -3.89
N TYR A 53 15.42 0.29 -4.49
CA TYR A 53 16.06 -0.58 -5.46
C TYR A 53 16.67 0.21 -6.63
N ASP A 54 15.92 1.15 -7.19
CA ASP A 54 16.39 1.96 -8.31
C ASP A 54 17.63 2.79 -7.93
N ARG A 55 17.65 3.38 -6.74
CA ARG A 55 18.82 4.17 -6.27
C ARG A 55 20.05 3.28 -6.06
N VAL A 56 19.86 2.15 -5.40
CA VAL A 56 20.94 1.19 -5.16
C VAL A 56 21.53 0.69 -6.48
N MET A 57 20.66 0.29 -7.41
CA MET A 57 21.09 -0.20 -8.72
C MET A 57 21.82 0.88 -9.54
N ALA A 58 21.35 2.12 -9.51
CA ALA A 58 22.00 3.22 -10.21
C ALA A 58 23.42 3.45 -9.68
N SER A 59 23.59 3.39 -8.38
CA SER A 59 24.91 3.52 -7.74
C SER A 59 25.81 2.33 -8.11
N LEU A 60 25.31 1.11 -7.94
CA LEU A 60 26.11 -0.10 -8.20
C LEU A 60 26.53 -0.24 -9.66
N LYS A 61 25.69 0.17 -10.61
CA LYS A 61 26.03 0.15 -12.04
C LYS A 61 27.27 1.01 -12.35
N GLN A 62 27.47 2.07 -11.60
CA GLN A 62 28.66 2.91 -11.78
C GLN A 62 29.93 2.30 -11.18
N TYR A 63 29.80 1.65 -10.02
CA TYR A 63 30.97 1.20 -9.27
C TYR A 63 31.32 -0.27 -9.51
N ASP A 64 30.30 -1.10 -9.69
CA ASP A 64 30.49 -2.53 -9.89
C ASP A 64 29.31 -3.12 -10.69
N PRO A 65 29.37 -3.02 -12.04
CA PRO A 65 28.28 -3.51 -12.89
C PRO A 65 27.98 -4.99 -12.73
N THR A 66 28.98 -5.81 -12.43
CA THR A 66 28.81 -7.25 -12.21
C THR A 66 27.99 -7.50 -10.96
N PHE A 67 28.32 -6.82 -9.88
CA PHE A 67 27.55 -6.91 -8.63
C PHE A 67 26.11 -6.41 -8.84
N ALA A 68 25.92 -5.33 -9.58
CA ALA A 68 24.58 -4.84 -9.92
C ALA A 68 23.73 -5.90 -10.61
N THR A 69 24.31 -6.65 -11.55
CA THR A 69 23.63 -7.75 -12.23
C THR A 69 23.25 -8.88 -11.26
N GLU A 70 24.14 -9.21 -10.35
CA GLU A 70 23.88 -10.24 -9.32
C GLU A 70 22.75 -9.81 -8.38
N LEU A 71 22.76 -8.54 -7.96
CA LEU A 71 21.68 -8.01 -7.12
C LEU A 71 20.33 -8.00 -7.85
N ARG A 72 20.32 -7.62 -9.13
CA ARG A 72 19.13 -7.70 -9.96
C ARG A 72 18.54 -9.10 -9.99
N ASP A 73 19.40 -10.09 -10.21
CA ASP A 73 18.97 -11.49 -10.29
C ASP A 73 18.44 -11.97 -8.92
N ALA A 74 19.11 -11.59 -7.83
CA ALA A 74 18.64 -11.86 -6.48
C ALA A 74 17.28 -11.21 -6.19
N GLN A 75 17.08 -9.97 -6.64
CA GLN A 75 15.82 -9.28 -6.48
C GLN A 75 14.67 -9.98 -7.20
N ARG A 76 14.91 -10.48 -8.40
CA ARG A 76 13.93 -11.25 -9.17
C ARG A 76 13.54 -12.55 -8.46
N LEU A 77 14.50 -13.24 -7.88
CA LEU A 77 14.25 -14.46 -7.09
C LEU A 77 13.46 -14.12 -5.82
N TRP A 78 13.79 -12.99 -5.18
CA TRP A 78 13.08 -12.56 -3.98
C TRP A 78 11.61 -12.23 -4.29
N VAL A 79 11.32 -11.57 -5.41
CA VAL A 79 9.92 -11.28 -5.82
C VAL A 79 9.12 -12.57 -5.93
N LYS A 80 9.68 -13.59 -6.57
CA LYS A 80 9.01 -14.90 -6.73
C LYS A 80 8.81 -15.58 -5.39
N LEU A 81 9.83 -15.56 -4.54
CA LEU A 81 9.76 -16.16 -3.20
C LEU A 81 8.70 -15.45 -2.35
N ARG A 82 8.66 -14.12 -2.38
CA ARG A 82 7.66 -13.34 -1.66
C ARG A 82 6.25 -13.72 -2.06
N GLU A 83 5.98 -13.82 -3.36
CA GLU A 83 4.65 -14.20 -3.86
C GLU A 83 4.23 -15.56 -3.32
N GLN A 84 5.15 -16.53 -3.33
CA GLN A 84 4.88 -17.87 -2.85
C GLN A 84 4.72 -17.91 -1.34
N ASP A 85 5.60 -17.26 -0.61
CA ASP A 85 5.55 -17.17 0.86
C ASP A 85 4.26 -16.53 1.33
N CYS A 86 3.85 -15.42 0.69
CA CYS A 86 2.64 -14.70 1.09
C CYS A 86 1.36 -15.45 0.74
N SER A 87 1.38 -16.21 -0.36
CA SER A 87 0.28 -17.12 -0.69
C SER A 87 0.14 -18.22 0.37
N LEU A 88 1.25 -18.83 0.78
CA LEU A 88 1.27 -19.83 1.85
C LEU A 88 0.82 -19.25 3.18
N TYR A 89 1.32 -18.09 3.53
CA TYR A 89 0.96 -17.38 4.75
C TYR A 89 -0.54 -17.12 4.84
N ALA A 90 -1.12 -16.59 3.76
CA ALA A 90 -2.54 -16.29 3.71
C ALA A 90 -3.40 -17.55 3.81
N ARG A 91 -3.05 -18.59 3.08
CA ARG A 91 -3.78 -19.87 3.09
C ARG A 91 -3.68 -20.61 4.41
N ASN A 92 -2.55 -20.46 5.11
CA ASN A 92 -2.40 -21.04 6.45
C ASN A 92 -3.31 -20.34 7.48
N ARG A 93 -3.58 -19.04 7.28
CA ARG A 93 -4.50 -18.30 8.15
C ARG A 93 -5.96 -18.62 7.85
N VAL A 94 -6.35 -18.54 6.57
CA VAL A 94 -7.71 -18.83 6.12
C VAL A 94 -7.68 -19.39 4.70
N GLN A 95 -8.36 -20.50 4.45
CA GLN A 95 -8.51 -21.06 3.12
C GLN A 95 -9.91 -20.81 2.59
N GLY A 96 -10.00 -20.46 1.29
CA GLY A 96 -11.27 -20.27 0.61
C GLY A 96 -12.12 -19.14 1.15
N SER A 97 -11.52 -18.21 1.87
CA SER A 97 -12.18 -17.06 2.48
C SER A 97 -11.86 -15.79 1.71
N PRO A 98 -12.79 -14.82 1.66
CA PRO A 98 -12.48 -13.47 1.15
C PRO A 98 -11.34 -12.77 1.88
N TRP A 99 -11.03 -13.18 3.11
CA TRP A 99 -9.91 -12.65 3.89
C TRP A 99 -8.53 -13.08 3.37
N THR A 100 -8.46 -14.07 2.49
CA THR A 100 -7.18 -14.52 1.91
C THR A 100 -6.43 -13.37 1.22
N GLY A 101 -7.15 -12.55 0.43
CA GLY A 101 -6.55 -11.39 -0.25
C GLY A 101 -5.99 -10.35 0.72
N PHE A 102 -6.70 -10.10 1.81
CA PHE A 102 -6.22 -9.20 2.86
C PHE A 102 -4.90 -9.69 3.47
N TRP A 103 -4.84 -10.94 3.90
CA TRP A 103 -3.64 -11.52 4.53
C TRP A 103 -2.46 -11.59 3.56
N GLU A 104 -2.74 -11.88 2.29
CA GLU A 104 -1.71 -11.89 1.26
C GLU A 104 -1.12 -10.49 1.05
N SER A 105 -1.96 -9.47 0.93
CA SER A 105 -1.49 -8.08 0.74
C SER A 105 -0.74 -7.54 1.96
N GLU A 106 -1.17 -7.89 3.17
CA GLU A 106 -0.48 -7.53 4.42
C GLU A 106 0.92 -8.13 4.45
N CYS A 107 1.02 -9.42 4.13
CA CYS A 107 2.30 -10.13 4.05
C CYS A 107 3.23 -9.47 3.04
N GLN A 108 2.74 -9.17 1.83
CA GLN A 108 3.54 -8.57 0.79
C GLN A 108 4.03 -7.17 1.18
N ALA A 109 3.19 -6.37 1.82
CA ALA A 109 3.58 -5.05 2.32
C ALA A 109 4.69 -5.15 3.38
N GLN A 110 4.56 -6.07 4.30
CA GLN A 110 5.57 -6.27 5.35
C GLN A 110 6.90 -6.74 4.75
N GLN A 111 6.88 -7.70 3.83
CA GLN A 111 8.10 -8.17 3.18
C GLN A 111 8.73 -7.08 2.31
N ALA A 112 7.95 -6.23 1.67
CA ALA A 112 8.45 -5.08 0.93
C ALA A 112 9.21 -4.12 1.86
N ARG A 113 8.68 -3.84 3.05
CA ARG A 113 9.36 -2.98 4.04
C ARG A 113 10.67 -3.61 4.52
N GLU A 114 10.66 -4.90 4.80
CA GLU A 114 11.88 -5.62 5.23
C GLU A 114 12.93 -5.63 4.12
N ARG A 115 12.52 -5.88 2.88
CA ARG A 115 13.43 -5.87 1.73
C ARG A 115 14.01 -4.49 1.47
N THR A 116 13.20 -3.45 1.64
CA THR A 116 13.64 -2.04 1.55
C THR A 116 14.78 -1.78 2.52
N GLU A 117 14.62 -2.16 3.79
CA GLU A 117 15.67 -1.99 4.80
C GLU A 117 16.94 -2.78 4.45
N TRP A 118 16.78 -4.00 3.95
CA TRP A 118 17.92 -4.79 3.51
C TRP A 118 18.66 -4.13 2.33
N LEU A 119 17.92 -3.62 1.34
CA LEU A 119 18.51 -2.90 0.21
C LEU A 119 19.26 -1.63 0.64
N LYS A 120 18.77 -0.93 1.65
CA LYS A 120 19.45 0.25 2.20
C LYS A 120 20.84 -0.07 2.74
N SER A 121 21.11 -1.31 3.10
CA SER A 121 22.45 -1.73 3.56
C SER A 121 23.51 -1.60 2.46
N PHE A 122 23.10 -1.52 1.19
CA PHE A 122 24.01 -1.27 0.06
C PHE A 122 24.21 0.21 -0.25
N GLU A 123 23.44 1.09 0.39
CA GLU A 123 23.65 2.53 0.34
C GLU A 123 24.76 2.85 1.36
N GLY A 124 25.98 2.93 0.89
CA GLY A 124 27.16 3.06 1.73
C GLY A 124 27.25 4.30 2.57
#